data_608496f8322fa94bf2495fa888112ad8
#
_entry.id   608496f8322fa94bf2495fa888112ad8
#
_cell.length_a   1.000
_cell.length_b   1.000
_cell.length_c   1.000
_cell.angle_alpha   90.00
_cell.angle_beta   90.00
_cell.angle_gamma   90.00
#
_symmetry.space_group_name_H-M   'P 1'
#
loop_
_entity.id
_entity.type
_entity.pdbx_description
1 polymer ?
#
loop_
_entity_poly.entity_id
_entity_poly.type
_entity_poly.pdbx_seq_one_letter_code
_entity_poly.pdbx_strand_id
1 'polypeptide(L)'
;MSHNLPPKSPFGARNPSLYQLNTRVWLTDIRQNGAPKATLDELDLSTLPHRFDWYWFLSVWQTGETGQSISRQHPGWLQEFRRTLPDLAERDIAGSGFAITAYSCHKDLGGNAALARLKDRVHALGSRLMLDFVPNHMAIDHPWVNEHPDYFIQGTADDIAAAPQNYIALTLDNGDQKIFAHGRDPYFDGWCDTLQLDYANPALQDAMIAILLDLADRCDGLRCDMAMLVLPEIFERTWGRASEPFWPRAIAAVKSRRPDFCFMAEVYWDLEWELQQQGFDYTYDKRLYDRLRERQVHAAREHLYAGIDYQKHMVRFLENHDEARASVIFPHEMQKAAAVISYLAPGMRFFHQGQFEGKRIKISPHLVRGPEESVDQNIRAFYAGLLEALDGEVVRNGDWRLLAGNSAWQGNFTNEDFIAYAWSAPGSDIIERLVVVNYAPHHSQCYIPIPLGNYQQNVVVLKDQLSDRIYERNAWQMRDPGLYVELGPWQAQIFKLESALQSQAQKQTVGGSNGHGR
;
A
#
# COMPACT_ATOMS: atom_id res chain seq x y z
N MET A 1 13.34 -2.84 -37.77
CA MET A 1 11.99 -2.87 -37.23
C MET A 1 12.02 -2.05 -35.93
N SER A 2 11.40 -0.88 -35.94
CA SER A 2 11.30 -0.04 -34.74
C SER A 2 10.40 -0.77 -33.75
N HIS A 3 11.00 -1.29 -32.68
CA HIS A 3 10.24 -1.78 -31.52
C HIS A 3 9.47 -0.59 -30.95
N ASN A 4 8.17 -0.54 -31.20
CA ASN A 4 7.28 0.34 -30.47
C ASN A 4 7.37 -0.08 -29.00
N LEU A 5 8.09 0.70 -28.20
CA LEU A 5 8.02 0.59 -26.74
C LEU A 5 6.52 0.69 -26.36
N PRO A 6 6.02 -0.21 -25.49
CA PRO A 6 4.66 -0.08 -25.02
C PRO A 6 4.47 1.32 -24.40
N PRO A 7 3.27 1.91 -24.54
CA PRO A 7 3.03 3.23 -23.99
C PRO A 7 3.40 3.24 -22.51
N LYS A 8 4.13 4.29 -22.08
CA LYS A 8 4.43 4.50 -20.67
C LYS A 8 3.11 4.44 -19.91
N SER A 9 3.09 3.72 -18.77
CA SER A 9 1.95 3.75 -17.86
C SER A 9 1.56 5.21 -17.60
N PRO A 10 0.28 5.58 -17.59
CA PRO A 10 -0.15 6.92 -17.22
C PRO A 10 0.33 7.31 -15.82
N PHE A 11 0.74 6.33 -15.01
CA PHE A 11 1.25 6.47 -13.65
C PHE A 11 2.79 6.48 -13.55
N GLY A 12 3.51 6.65 -14.64
CA GLY A 12 4.97 6.65 -14.69
C GLY A 12 5.55 5.26 -14.94
N ALA A 13 6.02 4.55 -13.91
CA ALA A 13 6.47 3.17 -14.03
C ALA A 13 5.28 2.19 -14.09
N ARG A 14 5.48 1.00 -14.71
CA ARG A 14 4.49 -0.09 -14.68
C ARG A 14 4.27 -0.63 -13.26
N ASN A 15 5.34 -0.65 -12.46
CA ASN A 15 5.35 -1.08 -11.07
C ASN A 15 5.82 0.08 -10.19
N PRO A 16 4.93 1.05 -9.87
CA PRO A 16 5.31 2.25 -9.14
C PRO A 16 5.50 1.99 -7.65
N SER A 17 6.18 2.91 -7.00
CA SER A 17 6.33 2.95 -5.55
C SER A 17 5.42 4.00 -4.92
N LEU A 18 4.82 3.66 -3.76
CA LEU A 18 3.96 4.52 -2.95
C LEU A 18 4.50 4.59 -1.52
N TYR A 19 4.57 5.79 -0.97
CA TYR A 19 4.92 6.01 0.43
C TYR A 19 3.79 6.71 1.18
N GLN A 20 3.24 6.03 2.18
CA GLN A 20 2.18 6.57 3.05
C GLN A 20 2.80 7.33 4.22
N LEU A 21 2.32 8.53 4.43
CA LEU A 21 2.73 9.44 5.50
C LEU A 21 1.58 9.65 6.48
N ASN A 22 1.84 9.48 7.76
CA ASN A 22 0.92 9.92 8.80
C ASN A 22 1.07 11.45 8.96
N THR A 23 0.26 12.20 8.22
CA THR A 23 0.35 13.64 8.10
C THR A 23 0.26 14.35 9.46
N ARG A 24 -0.69 13.92 10.30
CA ARG A 24 -0.93 14.54 11.61
C ARG A 24 0.23 14.32 12.56
N VAL A 25 0.81 13.11 12.57
CA VAL A 25 1.98 12.78 13.41
C VAL A 25 3.19 13.54 12.93
N TRP A 26 3.49 13.55 11.65
CA TRP A 26 4.64 14.27 11.10
C TRP A 26 4.59 15.77 11.41
N LEU A 27 3.43 16.41 11.25
CA LEU A 27 3.25 17.81 11.62
C LEU A 27 3.41 18.06 13.12
N THR A 28 2.96 17.14 13.96
CA THR A 28 3.13 17.27 15.41
C THR A 28 4.60 17.19 15.78
N ASP A 29 5.39 16.31 15.18
CA ASP A 29 6.82 16.23 15.38
C ASP A 29 7.51 17.56 15.02
N ILE A 30 7.15 18.16 13.88
CA ILE A 30 7.68 19.48 13.46
C ILE A 30 7.27 20.58 14.45
N ARG A 31 6.01 20.58 14.91
CA ARG A 31 5.52 21.56 15.89
C ARG A 31 6.22 21.49 17.22
N GLN A 32 6.53 20.29 17.68
CA GLN A 32 7.27 20.06 18.93
C GLN A 32 8.74 20.44 18.81
N ASN A 33 9.32 20.33 17.60
CA ASN A 33 10.72 20.65 17.32
C ASN A 33 10.97 22.12 16.91
N GLY A 34 10.09 23.06 17.27
CA GLY A 34 10.35 24.50 17.18
C GLY A 34 9.49 25.29 16.20
N ALA A 35 8.53 24.63 15.51
CA ALA A 35 7.60 25.31 14.60
C ALA A 35 6.12 25.10 15.03
N PRO A 36 5.66 25.70 16.16
CA PRO A 36 4.37 25.36 16.78
C PRO A 36 3.13 25.67 15.91
N LYS A 37 3.29 26.43 14.84
CA LYS A 37 2.23 26.75 13.87
C LYS A 37 2.41 26.07 12.52
N ALA A 38 3.27 25.03 12.47
CA ALA A 38 3.52 24.31 11.22
C ALA A 38 2.23 23.75 10.60
N THR A 39 2.14 23.90 9.29
CA THR A 39 1.08 23.37 8.42
C THR A 39 1.69 22.46 7.36
N LEU A 40 0.94 22.08 6.34
CA LEU A 40 1.50 21.33 5.21
C LEU A 40 2.65 22.07 4.51
N ASP A 41 2.74 23.39 4.64
CA ASP A 41 3.80 24.20 4.03
C ASP A 41 5.18 23.93 4.62
N GLU A 42 5.25 23.58 5.90
CA GLU A 42 6.50 23.33 6.62
C GLU A 42 6.99 21.87 6.50
N LEU A 43 6.23 20.99 5.83
CA LEU A 43 6.70 19.62 5.56
C LEU A 43 7.89 19.65 4.60
N ASP A 44 9.03 19.19 5.03
CA ASP A 44 10.22 19.08 4.18
C ASP A 44 10.31 17.70 3.53
N LEU A 45 9.86 17.61 2.27
CA LEU A 45 9.86 16.38 1.49
C LEU A 45 11.28 15.87 1.18
N SER A 46 12.31 16.71 1.32
CA SER A 46 13.71 16.30 1.10
C SER A 46 14.25 15.40 2.23
N THR A 47 13.58 15.40 3.38
CA THR A 47 13.93 14.55 4.54
C THR A 47 13.44 13.10 4.39
N LEU A 48 12.63 12.81 3.37
CA LEU A 48 12.13 11.47 3.12
C LEU A 48 13.28 10.52 2.71
N PRO A 49 13.21 9.25 3.11
CA PRO A 49 14.35 8.32 2.98
C PRO A 49 14.67 7.94 1.53
N HIS A 50 13.74 8.15 0.62
CA HIS A 50 13.85 7.80 -0.79
C HIS A 50 12.85 8.62 -1.60
N ARG A 51 13.05 8.71 -2.93
CA ARG A 51 12.06 9.31 -3.83
C ARG A 51 11.09 8.24 -4.32
N PHE A 52 9.81 8.45 -4.05
CA PHE A 52 8.72 7.57 -4.48
C PHE A 52 7.95 8.17 -5.66
N ASP A 53 7.30 7.30 -6.44
CA ASP A 53 6.41 7.75 -7.53
C ASP A 53 5.17 8.43 -6.97
N TRP A 54 4.69 7.95 -5.81
CA TRP A 54 3.49 8.42 -5.14
C TRP A 54 3.76 8.71 -3.66
N TYR A 55 3.17 9.80 -3.17
CA TYR A 55 3.06 10.11 -1.75
C TYR A 55 1.59 10.14 -1.35
N TRP A 56 1.22 9.31 -0.39
CA TRP A 56 -0.12 9.30 0.20
C TRP A 56 -0.07 9.98 1.56
N PHE A 57 -0.72 11.16 1.64
CA PHE A 57 -0.89 11.93 2.87
C PHE A 57 -2.19 11.51 3.55
N LEU A 58 -2.08 10.69 4.59
CA LEU A 58 -3.20 10.13 5.36
C LEU A 58 -3.92 11.22 6.16
N SER A 59 -5.28 11.19 6.17
CA SER A 59 -6.13 11.96 7.09
C SER A 59 -6.00 13.48 6.98
N VAL A 60 -6.05 14.02 5.77
CA VAL A 60 -5.93 15.48 5.53
C VAL A 60 -7.26 16.22 5.57
N TRP A 61 -8.39 15.52 5.54
CA TRP A 61 -9.70 16.14 5.43
C TRP A 61 -10.22 16.72 6.76
N GLN A 62 -11.23 17.57 6.66
CA GLN A 62 -11.91 18.14 7.83
C GLN A 62 -12.67 17.04 8.57
N THR A 63 -12.44 16.94 9.86
CA THR A 63 -13.13 16.02 10.77
C THR A 63 -13.94 16.79 11.80
N GLY A 64 -14.94 16.13 12.44
CA GLY A 64 -15.88 16.77 13.34
C GLY A 64 -15.45 16.75 14.81
N GLU A 65 -16.05 17.66 15.59
CA GLU A 65 -15.85 17.74 17.05
C GLU A 65 -16.52 16.57 17.78
N THR A 66 -17.64 16.06 17.24
CA THR A 66 -18.36 14.91 17.81
C THR A 66 -17.50 13.65 17.77
N GLY A 67 -16.89 13.32 16.64
CA GLY A 67 -15.99 12.18 16.50
C GLY A 67 -14.77 12.30 17.42
N GLN A 68 -14.21 13.50 17.56
CA GLN A 68 -13.12 13.77 18.51
C GLN A 68 -13.56 13.53 19.97
N SER A 69 -14.73 14.03 20.35
CA SER A 69 -15.28 13.85 21.70
C SER A 69 -15.52 12.36 22.03
N ILE A 70 -16.08 11.62 21.08
CA ILE A 70 -16.26 10.16 21.19
C ILE A 70 -14.91 9.47 21.40
N SER A 71 -13.91 9.81 20.59
CA SER A 71 -12.57 9.22 20.68
C SER A 71 -11.90 9.46 22.03
N ARG A 72 -12.13 10.63 22.63
CA ARG A 72 -11.62 11.02 23.97
C ARG A 72 -12.33 10.33 25.12
N GLN A 73 -13.49 9.72 24.89
CA GLN A 73 -14.32 9.11 25.92
C GLN A 73 -14.46 7.59 25.77
N HIS A 74 -14.20 7.04 24.57
CA HIS A 74 -14.40 5.62 24.29
C HIS A 74 -13.41 4.73 25.07
N PRO A 75 -13.87 3.88 26.02
CA PRO A 75 -12.97 3.20 26.96
C PRO A 75 -11.96 2.27 26.27
N GLY A 76 -12.40 1.53 25.25
CA GLY A 76 -11.54 0.60 24.50
C GLY A 76 -10.43 1.33 23.74
N TRP A 77 -10.77 2.44 23.06
CA TRP A 77 -9.79 3.25 22.32
C TRP A 77 -8.80 3.94 23.27
N LEU A 78 -9.27 4.47 24.39
CA LEU A 78 -8.38 5.06 25.41
C LEU A 78 -7.39 4.03 25.97
N GLN A 79 -7.80 2.77 26.13
CA GLN A 79 -6.89 1.72 26.55
C GLN A 79 -5.81 1.45 25.48
N GLU A 80 -6.19 1.39 24.20
CA GLU A 80 -5.27 1.25 23.07
C GLU A 80 -4.31 2.44 23.01
N PHE A 81 -4.83 3.68 23.07
CA PHE A 81 -4.03 4.90 22.98
C PHE A 81 -3.00 4.99 24.13
N ARG A 82 -3.35 4.60 25.36
CA ARG A 82 -2.40 4.55 26.50
C ARG A 82 -1.32 3.48 26.34
N ARG A 83 -1.59 2.41 25.58
CA ARG A 83 -0.53 1.44 25.24
C ARG A 83 0.45 2.01 24.23
N THR A 84 -0.03 2.83 23.29
CA THR A 84 0.80 3.53 22.31
C THR A 84 1.57 4.69 22.96
N LEU A 85 0.90 5.49 23.80
CA LEU A 85 1.44 6.67 24.48
C LEU A 85 1.15 6.55 25.99
N PRO A 86 2.11 6.05 26.80
CA PRO A 86 1.94 5.97 28.26
C PRO A 86 1.69 7.34 28.94
N ASP A 87 2.16 8.41 28.32
CA ASP A 87 1.99 9.82 28.73
C ASP A 87 0.84 10.53 27.97
N LEU A 88 -0.12 9.77 27.44
CA LEU A 88 -1.26 10.26 26.65
C LEU A 88 -1.93 11.48 27.30
N ALA A 89 -2.03 12.56 26.53
CA ALA A 89 -2.82 13.74 26.88
C ALA A 89 -4.00 13.91 25.93
N GLU A 90 -5.05 14.61 26.35
CA GLU A 90 -6.24 14.83 25.54
C GLU A 90 -5.93 15.49 24.19
N ARG A 91 -4.95 16.39 24.13
CA ARG A 91 -4.46 17.05 22.90
C ARG A 91 -3.87 16.07 21.87
N ASP A 92 -3.47 14.88 22.30
CA ASP A 92 -2.92 13.85 21.41
C ASP A 92 -4.02 13.12 20.62
N ILE A 93 -5.30 13.30 21.03
CA ILE A 93 -6.47 12.63 20.44
C ILE A 93 -7.23 13.63 19.56
N ALA A 94 -7.09 13.48 18.24
CA ALA A 94 -7.80 14.31 17.25
C ALA A 94 -9.12 13.68 16.76
N GLY A 95 -9.36 12.41 17.04
CA GLY A 95 -10.46 11.64 16.44
C GLY A 95 -10.08 11.01 15.11
N SER A 96 -10.95 10.12 14.61
CA SER A 96 -10.71 9.39 13.38
C SER A 96 -10.51 10.34 12.19
N GLY A 97 -9.45 10.11 11.42
CA GLY A 97 -9.23 10.79 10.15
C GLY A 97 -10.21 10.40 9.05
N PHE A 98 -11.02 9.37 9.29
CA PHE A 98 -12.02 8.83 8.37
C PHE A 98 -13.45 9.26 8.73
N ALA A 99 -13.70 9.85 9.91
CA ALA A 99 -14.96 10.49 10.26
C ALA A 99 -14.97 11.93 9.69
N ILE A 100 -15.27 12.03 8.38
CA ILE A 100 -15.12 13.24 7.58
C ILE A 100 -16.40 14.07 7.65
N THR A 101 -16.25 15.38 7.93
CA THR A 101 -17.35 16.37 7.87
C THR A 101 -17.33 17.19 6.57
N ALA A 102 -16.18 17.26 5.90
CA ALA A 102 -16.07 17.90 4.59
C ALA A 102 -14.77 17.45 3.90
N TYR A 103 -14.83 17.28 2.59
CA TYR A 103 -13.67 17.08 1.73
C TYR A 103 -12.92 18.39 1.45
N SER A 104 -12.68 19.17 2.48
CA SER A 104 -11.76 20.30 2.48
C SER A 104 -10.58 19.95 3.40
N CYS A 105 -9.39 20.41 3.04
CA CYS A 105 -8.21 20.17 3.88
C CYS A 105 -8.42 20.80 5.27
N HIS A 106 -8.09 20.06 6.31
CA HIS A 106 -8.29 20.47 7.70
C HIS A 106 -7.60 21.81 7.98
N LYS A 107 -8.33 22.72 8.69
CA LYS A 107 -7.82 24.08 9.01
C LYS A 107 -6.46 24.05 9.70
N ASP A 108 -6.23 23.09 10.61
CA ASP A 108 -4.97 22.95 11.35
C ASP A 108 -3.80 22.44 10.47
N LEU A 109 -4.10 21.96 9.26
CA LEU A 109 -3.11 21.59 8.26
C LEU A 109 -2.82 22.74 7.27
N GLY A 110 -3.49 23.89 7.43
CA GLY A 110 -3.32 25.07 6.57
C GLY A 110 -4.38 25.19 5.47
N GLY A 111 -5.40 24.32 5.46
CA GLY A 111 -6.55 24.38 4.55
C GLY A 111 -6.18 24.06 3.09
N ASN A 112 -7.15 24.29 2.18
CA ASN A 112 -7.02 23.93 0.76
C ASN A 112 -5.84 24.63 0.05
N ALA A 113 -5.49 25.84 0.48
CA ALA A 113 -4.36 26.57 -0.11
C ALA A 113 -3.01 25.90 0.19
N ALA A 114 -2.80 25.42 1.42
CA ALA A 114 -1.61 24.68 1.79
C ALA A 114 -1.55 23.30 1.09
N LEU A 115 -2.71 22.63 0.93
CA LEU A 115 -2.80 21.38 0.17
C LEU A 115 -2.43 21.58 -1.31
N ALA A 116 -2.88 22.66 -1.94
CA ALA A 116 -2.51 22.99 -3.33
C ALA A 116 -0.99 23.19 -3.47
N ARG A 117 -0.37 23.96 -2.55
CA ARG A 117 1.09 24.13 -2.55
C ARG A 117 1.86 22.83 -2.25
N LEU A 118 1.32 21.97 -1.40
CA LEU A 118 1.88 20.63 -1.19
C LEU A 118 1.87 19.80 -2.48
N LYS A 119 0.76 19.81 -3.22
CA LYS A 119 0.64 19.14 -4.53
C LYS A 119 1.71 19.65 -5.50
N ASP A 120 1.88 20.97 -5.61
CA ASP A 120 2.91 21.57 -6.48
C ASP A 120 4.32 21.13 -6.09
N ARG A 121 4.63 21.04 -4.78
CA ARG A 121 5.93 20.56 -4.29
C ARG A 121 6.15 19.08 -4.57
N VAL A 122 5.12 18.24 -4.41
CA VAL A 122 5.18 16.81 -4.78
C VAL A 122 5.43 16.68 -6.29
N HIS A 123 4.76 17.47 -7.11
CA HIS A 123 4.98 17.49 -8.57
C HIS A 123 6.39 17.96 -8.94
N ALA A 124 6.94 18.95 -8.23
CA ALA A 124 8.32 19.40 -8.44
C ALA A 124 9.37 18.31 -8.19
N LEU A 125 9.06 17.31 -7.36
CA LEU A 125 9.87 16.11 -7.20
C LEU A 125 9.68 15.11 -8.35
N GLY A 126 8.73 15.35 -9.27
CA GLY A 126 8.31 14.40 -10.30
C GLY A 126 7.51 13.23 -9.75
N SER A 127 6.89 13.41 -8.60
CA SER A 127 6.02 12.46 -7.90
C SER A 127 4.56 12.88 -8.01
N ARG A 128 3.64 12.05 -7.50
CA ARG A 128 2.19 12.27 -7.54
C ARG A 128 1.60 12.24 -6.13
N LEU A 129 0.51 12.97 -5.92
CA LEU A 129 -0.19 13.09 -4.65
C LEU A 129 -1.39 12.15 -4.61
N MET A 130 -1.46 11.28 -3.59
CA MET A 130 -2.62 10.46 -3.27
C MET A 130 -3.22 10.89 -1.95
N LEU A 131 -4.57 10.91 -1.87
CA LEU A 131 -5.35 11.24 -0.68
C LEU A 131 -6.42 10.18 -0.44
N ASP A 132 -7.17 10.30 0.68
CA ASP A 132 -8.24 9.37 1.03
C ASP A 132 -9.58 9.79 0.41
N PHE A 133 -10.40 8.82 0.05
CA PHE A 133 -11.83 8.96 -0.18
C PHE A 133 -12.56 7.89 0.64
N VAL A 134 -13.52 8.32 1.44
CA VAL A 134 -14.31 7.45 2.33
C VAL A 134 -15.72 7.31 1.77
N PRO A 135 -16.00 6.25 1.00
CA PRO A 135 -17.30 6.09 0.35
C PRO A 135 -18.41 5.63 1.29
N ASN A 136 -18.07 4.84 2.31
CA ASN A 136 -19.05 4.09 3.08
C ASN A 136 -19.83 4.93 4.10
N HIS A 137 -19.20 5.94 4.69
CA HIS A 137 -19.75 6.68 5.82
C HIS A 137 -19.24 8.13 5.88
N MET A 138 -19.88 8.94 6.71
CA MET A 138 -19.47 10.30 7.07
C MET A 138 -19.50 10.45 8.61
N ALA A 139 -18.92 11.54 9.12
CA ALA A 139 -18.98 11.88 10.53
C ALA A 139 -20.43 12.10 11.01
N ILE A 140 -20.69 11.89 12.31
CA ILE A 140 -22.00 12.12 12.93
C ILE A 140 -22.46 13.57 12.78
N ASP A 141 -21.53 14.52 12.80
CA ASP A 141 -21.76 15.96 12.66
C ASP A 141 -21.52 16.47 11.24
N HIS A 142 -21.62 15.60 10.22
CA HIS A 142 -21.59 16.02 8.83
C HIS A 142 -22.82 16.89 8.49
N PRO A 143 -22.68 18.02 7.74
CA PRO A 143 -23.81 18.91 7.41
C PRO A 143 -24.99 18.19 6.76
N TRP A 144 -24.76 17.17 5.97
CA TRP A 144 -25.82 16.37 5.32
C TRP A 144 -26.78 15.69 6.31
N VAL A 145 -26.40 15.51 7.59
CA VAL A 145 -27.31 14.95 8.60
C VAL A 145 -28.55 15.82 8.75
N ASN A 146 -28.39 17.14 8.66
CA ASN A 146 -29.48 18.11 8.69
C ASN A 146 -30.05 18.44 7.31
N GLU A 147 -29.16 18.61 6.30
CA GLU A 147 -29.54 19.06 4.96
C GLU A 147 -30.17 17.93 4.12
N HIS A 148 -29.64 16.71 4.25
CA HIS A 148 -30.01 15.54 3.47
C HIS A 148 -30.03 14.27 4.33
N PRO A 149 -30.92 14.18 5.36
CA PRO A 149 -30.95 13.01 6.24
C PRO A 149 -31.33 11.71 5.50
N ASP A 150 -31.90 11.82 4.31
CA ASP A 150 -32.20 10.72 3.39
C ASP A 150 -30.95 10.14 2.67
N TYR A 151 -29.80 10.80 2.79
CA TYR A 151 -28.53 10.25 2.33
C TYR A 151 -27.94 9.19 3.27
N PHE A 152 -28.54 9.01 4.44
CA PHE A 152 -28.07 8.05 5.45
C PHE A 152 -29.05 6.93 5.67
N ILE A 153 -28.54 5.75 6.01
CA ILE A 153 -29.36 4.63 6.48
C ILE A 153 -30.05 5.01 7.79
N GLN A 154 -31.38 5.05 7.77
CA GLN A 154 -32.21 5.31 8.93
C GLN A 154 -32.71 4.00 9.54
N GLY A 155 -32.73 3.94 10.87
CA GLY A 155 -33.28 2.86 11.64
C GLY A 155 -34.60 3.22 12.32
N THR A 156 -35.15 2.25 13.06
CA THR A 156 -36.38 2.36 13.85
C THR A 156 -36.06 2.29 15.35
N ALA A 157 -37.06 2.54 16.18
CA ALA A 157 -36.94 2.34 17.63
C ALA A 157 -36.62 0.87 18.00
N ASP A 158 -37.12 -0.08 17.21
CA ASP A 158 -36.82 -1.50 17.41
C ASP A 158 -35.37 -1.84 17.03
N ASP A 159 -34.85 -1.23 15.97
CA ASP A 159 -33.43 -1.44 15.53
C ASP A 159 -32.44 -0.97 16.61
N ILE A 160 -32.64 0.25 17.16
CA ILE A 160 -31.73 0.75 18.20
C ILE A 160 -31.92 -0.02 19.53
N ALA A 161 -33.12 -0.52 19.82
CA ALA A 161 -33.33 -1.36 20.98
C ALA A 161 -32.68 -2.74 20.85
N ALA A 162 -32.68 -3.31 19.63
CA ALA A 162 -32.09 -4.62 19.35
C ALA A 162 -30.55 -4.56 19.23
N ALA A 163 -29.98 -3.47 18.68
CA ALA A 163 -28.55 -3.31 18.42
C ALA A 163 -28.07 -1.87 18.70
N PRO A 164 -28.06 -1.44 19.99
CA PRO A 164 -27.71 -0.06 20.34
C PRO A 164 -26.29 0.36 19.93
N GLN A 165 -25.38 -0.59 19.70
CA GLN A 165 -24.04 -0.34 19.22
C GLN A 165 -23.98 -0.02 17.71
N ASN A 166 -25.06 -0.28 16.97
CA ASN A 166 -25.13 -0.08 15.52
C ASN A 166 -25.97 1.14 15.10
N TYR A 167 -26.66 1.78 16.05
CA TYR A 167 -27.56 2.89 15.76
C TYR A 167 -27.43 4.01 16.80
N ILE A 168 -27.74 5.24 16.36
CA ILE A 168 -27.78 6.43 17.21
C ILE A 168 -29.03 7.26 16.92
N ALA A 169 -29.67 7.77 17.98
CA ALA A 169 -30.76 8.74 17.87
C ALA A 169 -30.17 10.16 17.90
N LEU A 170 -30.48 10.97 16.89
CA LEU A 170 -30.06 12.37 16.77
C LEU A 170 -31.27 13.27 16.68
N THR A 171 -31.16 14.47 17.27
CA THR A 171 -32.13 15.55 17.08
C THR A 171 -31.59 16.49 16.01
N LEU A 172 -32.32 16.63 14.91
CA LEU A 172 -31.98 17.52 13.81
C LEU A 172 -32.25 18.99 14.19
N ASP A 173 -31.68 19.92 13.41
CA ASP A 173 -31.83 21.37 13.64
C ASP A 173 -33.28 21.85 13.57
N ASN A 174 -34.15 21.14 12.85
CA ASN A 174 -35.58 21.41 12.78
C ASN A 174 -36.38 20.84 13.98
N GLY A 175 -35.72 20.17 14.94
CA GLY A 175 -36.30 19.54 16.11
C GLY A 175 -36.78 18.11 15.91
N ASP A 176 -36.73 17.55 14.71
CA ASP A 176 -37.11 16.16 14.46
C ASP A 176 -36.08 15.20 15.07
N GLN A 177 -36.57 14.12 15.66
CA GLN A 177 -35.72 13.02 16.11
C GLN A 177 -35.65 11.93 15.01
N LYS A 178 -34.43 11.55 14.65
CA LYS A 178 -34.19 10.46 13.72
C LYS A 178 -33.17 9.48 14.26
N ILE A 179 -33.33 8.22 13.89
CA ILE A 179 -32.38 7.15 14.22
C ILE A 179 -31.59 6.84 12.97
N PHE A 180 -30.26 6.89 13.09
CA PHE A 180 -29.32 6.61 12.01
C PHE A 180 -28.48 5.38 12.34
N ALA A 181 -28.11 4.62 11.30
CA ALA A 181 -27.14 3.55 11.44
C ALA A 181 -25.71 4.11 11.46
N HIS A 182 -24.86 3.55 12.31
CA HIS A 182 -23.42 3.76 12.21
C HIS A 182 -22.85 3.08 10.96
N GLY A 183 -21.77 3.64 10.40
CA GLY A 183 -21.00 2.98 9.37
C GLY A 183 -20.46 1.65 9.89
N ARG A 184 -20.56 0.58 9.08
CA ARG A 184 -20.03 -0.74 9.46
C ARG A 184 -19.80 -1.62 8.25
N ASP A 185 -19.07 -2.70 8.45
CA ASP A 185 -19.04 -3.84 7.57
C ASP A 185 -20.07 -4.92 7.99
N PRO A 186 -20.27 -5.98 7.20
CA PRO A 186 -21.28 -7.01 7.52
C PRO A 186 -20.93 -7.91 8.71
N TYR A 187 -19.73 -7.83 9.28
CA TYR A 187 -19.21 -8.78 10.26
C TYR A 187 -18.97 -8.19 11.66
N PHE A 188 -18.82 -6.86 11.75
CA PHE A 188 -18.47 -6.17 12.98
C PHE A 188 -19.52 -5.11 13.36
N ASP A 189 -19.49 -4.68 14.61
CA ASP A 189 -20.31 -3.59 15.11
C ASP A 189 -19.97 -2.26 14.45
N GLY A 190 -20.91 -1.32 14.53
CA GLY A 190 -20.80 0.00 13.92
C GLY A 190 -19.66 0.85 14.48
N TRP A 191 -19.02 1.63 13.60
CA TRP A 191 -18.03 2.65 13.98
C TRP A 191 -18.77 3.84 14.58
N CYS A 192 -18.76 3.93 15.90
CA CYS A 192 -19.64 4.81 16.69
C CYS A 192 -19.45 6.32 16.46
N ASP A 193 -18.41 6.74 15.73
CA ASP A 193 -18.13 8.12 15.33
C ASP A 193 -18.58 8.46 13.90
N THR A 194 -19.30 7.54 13.22
CA THR A 194 -19.71 7.66 11.83
C THR A 194 -21.19 7.35 11.62
N LEU A 195 -21.74 7.78 10.48
CA LEU A 195 -23.06 7.41 9.98
C LEU A 195 -22.96 6.78 8.59
N GLN A 196 -23.71 5.72 8.38
CA GLN A 196 -23.74 4.93 7.15
C GLN A 196 -24.44 5.69 6.02
N LEU A 197 -23.78 5.83 4.86
CA LEU A 197 -24.38 6.36 3.65
C LEU A 197 -25.27 5.33 2.94
N ASP A 198 -26.40 5.80 2.38
CA ASP A 198 -27.39 4.96 1.71
C ASP A 198 -27.21 4.93 0.19
N TYR A 199 -26.42 3.98 -0.30
CA TYR A 199 -26.17 3.81 -1.73
C TYR A 199 -27.39 3.31 -2.54
N ALA A 200 -28.51 2.96 -1.89
CA ALA A 200 -29.78 2.76 -2.58
C ALA A 200 -30.42 4.09 -3.02
N ASN A 201 -29.94 5.25 -2.50
CA ASN A 201 -30.39 6.58 -2.91
C ASN A 201 -29.56 7.10 -4.09
N PRO A 202 -30.12 7.26 -5.30
CA PRO A 202 -29.37 7.77 -6.47
C PRO A 202 -28.84 9.19 -6.28
N ALA A 203 -29.54 10.04 -5.50
CA ALA A 203 -29.09 11.41 -5.23
C ALA A 203 -27.82 11.44 -4.39
N LEU A 204 -27.67 10.52 -3.43
CA LEU A 204 -26.42 10.32 -2.71
C LEU A 204 -25.30 9.93 -3.68
N GLN A 205 -25.53 8.93 -4.55
CA GLN A 205 -24.50 8.51 -5.51
C GLN A 205 -24.05 9.68 -6.39
N ASP A 206 -24.97 10.53 -6.86
CA ASP A 206 -24.65 11.73 -7.66
C ASP A 206 -23.83 12.74 -6.84
N ALA A 207 -24.19 12.97 -5.57
CA ALA A 207 -23.42 13.83 -4.66
C ALA A 207 -22.00 13.31 -4.41
N MET A 208 -21.82 12.00 -4.21
CA MET A 208 -20.50 11.37 -4.04
C MET A 208 -19.66 11.45 -5.32
N ILE A 209 -20.27 11.33 -6.52
CA ILE A 209 -19.58 11.54 -7.79
C ILE A 209 -19.13 13.00 -7.93
N ALA A 210 -19.96 13.96 -7.53
CA ALA A 210 -19.60 15.39 -7.55
C ALA A 210 -18.38 15.66 -6.64
N ILE A 211 -18.32 15.04 -5.45
CA ILE A 211 -17.15 15.09 -4.57
C ILE A 211 -15.91 14.52 -5.27
N LEU A 212 -16.01 13.34 -5.90
CA LEU A 212 -14.87 12.73 -6.60
C LEU A 212 -14.34 13.61 -7.73
N LEU A 213 -15.22 14.31 -8.46
CA LEU A 213 -14.84 15.26 -9.51
C LEU A 213 -14.08 16.47 -8.96
N ASP A 214 -14.48 16.98 -7.78
CA ASP A 214 -13.78 18.06 -7.09
C ASP A 214 -12.42 17.59 -6.54
N LEU A 215 -12.36 16.38 -5.97
CA LEU A 215 -11.13 15.79 -5.47
C LEU A 215 -10.09 15.53 -6.59
N ALA A 216 -10.55 15.21 -7.80
CA ALA A 216 -9.68 15.02 -8.94
C ALA A 216 -8.90 16.27 -9.35
N ASP A 217 -9.36 17.46 -8.98
CA ASP A 217 -8.62 18.71 -9.16
C ASP A 217 -7.56 18.92 -8.07
N ARG A 218 -7.74 18.31 -6.90
CA ARG A 218 -6.91 18.53 -5.70
C ARG A 218 -5.76 17.53 -5.53
N CYS A 219 -5.86 16.34 -6.11
CA CYS A 219 -4.83 15.28 -6.06
C CYS A 219 -4.69 14.57 -7.41
N ASP A 220 -3.85 13.56 -7.47
CA ASP A 220 -3.60 12.77 -8.68
C ASP A 220 -4.17 11.35 -8.57
N GLY A 221 -4.58 10.96 -7.36
CA GLY A 221 -5.21 9.68 -7.09
C GLY A 221 -5.82 9.62 -5.71
N LEU A 222 -6.71 8.65 -5.52
CA LEU A 222 -7.42 8.41 -4.27
C LEU A 222 -7.24 6.96 -3.80
N ARG A 223 -6.94 6.82 -2.51
CA ARG A 223 -7.16 5.57 -1.81
C ARG A 223 -8.60 5.56 -1.32
N CYS A 224 -9.39 4.65 -1.85
CA CYS A 224 -10.79 4.50 -1.51
C CYS A 224 -10.93 3.54 -0.32
N ASP A 225 -11.35 4.11 0.81
CA ASP A 225 -11.53 3.41 2.07
C ASP A 225 -12.60 2.34 1.95
N MET A 226 -12.30 1.09 2.39
CA MET A 226 -13.25 -0.01 2.42
C MET A 226 -14.12 -0.09 1.14
N ALA A 227 -13.50 0.02 -0.03
CA ALA A 227 -14.18 0.22 -1.31
C ALA A 227 -15.21 -0.86 -1.66
N MET A 228 -15.03 -2.08 -1.14
CA MET A 228 -15.96 -3.19 -1.36
C MET A 228 -17.30 -3.04 -0.63
N LEU A 229 -17.41 -2.17 0.38
CA LEU A 229 -18.65 -2.02 1.16
C LEU A 229 -19.79 -1.39 0.35
N VAL A 230 -19.45 -0.66 -0.73
CA VAL A 230 -20.45 -0.06 -1.63
C VAL A 230 -20.72 -0.90 -2.88
N LEU A 231 -20.15 -2.11 -2.99
CA LEU A 231 -20.58 -3.07 -3.99
C LEU A 231 -22.02 -3.49 -3.74
N PRO A 232 -22.89 -3.55 -4.77
CA PRO A 232 -24.32 -3.82 -4.60
C PRO A 232 -24.61 -5.05 -3.74
N GLU A 233 -23.91 -6.16 -3.97
CA GLU A 233 -24.09 -7.42 -3.24
C GLU A 233 -23.68 -7.32 -1.77
N ILE A 234 -22.61 -6.56 -1.47
CA ILE A 234 -22.15 -6.34 -0.08
C ILE A 234 -23.09 -5.37 0.62
N PHE A 235 -23.49 -4.30 -0.07
CA PHE A 235 -24.43 -3.32 0.47
C PHE A 235 -25.78 -3.94 0.78
N GLU A 236 -26.36 -4.72 -0.15
CA GLU A 236 -27.63 -5.42 0.02
C GLU A 236 -27.55 -6.44 1.18
N ARG A 237 -26.47 -7.22 1.26
CA ARG A 237 -26.25 -8.18 2.35
C ARG A 237 -26.18 -7.49 3.71
N THR A 238 -25.60 -6.29 3.79
CA THR A 238 -25.38 -5.56 5.04
C THR A 238 -26.64 -4.81 5.49
N TRP A 239 -27.38 -4.23 4.52
CA TRP A 239 -28.46 -3.27 4.80
C TRP A 239 -29.84 -3.72 4.32
N GLY A 240 -29.95 -4.86 3.60
CA GLY A 240 -31.20 -5.33 3.03
C GLY A 240 -31.78 -4.43 1.93
N ARG A 241 -30.95 -3.59 1.30
CA ARG A 241 -31.34 -2.59 0.30
C ARG A 241 -30.54 -2.78 -0.97
N ALA A 242 -31.22 -2.94 -2.10
CA ALA A 242 -30.58 -3.02 -3.41
C ALA A 242 -30.04 -1.63 -3.82
N SER A 243 -28.87 -1.61 -4.45
CA SER A 243 -28.26 -0.41 -5.00
C SER A 243 -27.75 -0.64 -6.42
N GLU A 244 -27.69 0.41 -7.22
CA GLU A 244 -27.02 0.37 -8.51
C GLU A 244 -25.49 0.43 -8.34
N PRO A 245 -24.71 -0.16 -9.27
CA PRO A 245 -23.25 -0.14 -9.20
C PRO A 245 -22.69 1.29 -9.21
N PHE A 246 -22.01 1.67 -8.14
CA PHE A 246 -21.44 3.01 -7.97
C PHE A 246 -20.11 3.21 -8.72
N TRP A 247 -19.15 2.28 -8.51
CA TRP A 247 -17.76 2.48 -8.95
C TRP A 247 -17.59 2.65 -10.45
N PRO A 248 -18.20 1.86 -11.34
CA PRO A 248 -18.02 2.02 -12.79
C PRO A 248 -18.44 3.41 -13.26
N ARG A 249 -19.55 3.94 -12.72
CA ARG A 249 -20.09 5.26 -13.03
C ARG A 249 -19.18 6.38 -12.49
N ALA A 250 -18.76 6.24 -11.25
CA ALA A 250 -17.89 7.20 -10.56
C ALA A 250 -16.51 7.31 -11.22
N ILE A 251 -15.86 6.16 -11.46
CA ILE A 251 -14.52 6.11 -12.07
C ILE A 251 -14.59 6.63 -13.52
N ALA A 252 -15.60 6.25 -14.30
CA ALA A 252 -15.77 6.76 -15.66
C ALA A 252 -15.97 8.29 -15.69
N ALA A 253 -16.75 8.85 -14.75
CA ALA A 253 -16.95 10.30 -14.64
C ALA A 253 -15.63 11.04 -14.40
N VAL A 254 -14.82 10.57 -13.46
CA VAL A 254 -13.50 11.18 -13.17
C VAL A 254 -12.54 10.99 -14.34
N LYS A 255 -12.38 9.76 -14.84
CA LYS A 255 -11.42 9.47 -15.93
C LYS A 255 -11.78 10.12 -17.25
N SER A 256 -13.03 10.50 -17.46
CA SER A 256 -13.42 11.31 -18.62
C SER A 256 -12.79 12.72 -18.62
N ARG A 257 -12.49 13.28 -17.43
CA ARG A 257 -11.82 14.59 -17.25
C ARG A 257 -10.32 14.45 -17.01
N ARG A 258 -9.93 13.41 -16.26
CA ARG A 258 -8.56 13.13 -15.83
C ARG A 258 -8.23 11.66 -16.14
N PRO A 259 -7.88 11.31 -17.40
CA PRO A 259 -7.59 9.93 -17.81
C PRO A 259 -6.43 9.30 -17.02
N ASP A 260 -5.53 10.11 -16.48
CA ASP A 260 -4.37 9.74 -15.69
C ASP A 260 -4.64 9.69 -14.18
N PHE A 261 -5.90 9.88 -13.73
CA PHE A 261 -6.27 9.82 -12.32
C PHE A 261 -6.27 8.37 -11.82
N CYS A 262 -5.64 8.14 -10.65
CA CYS A 262 -5.46 6.80 -10.10
C CYS A 262 -6.50 6.50 -9.01
N PHE A 263 -7.16 5.35 -9.12
CA PHE A 263 -8.02 4.79 -8.09
C PHE A 263 -7.37 3.57 -7.47
N MET A 264 -7.12 3.62 -6.15
CA MET A 264 -6.60 2.52 -5.35
C MET A 264 -7.66 2.08 -4.34
N ALA A 265 -8.07 0.82 -4.38
CA ALA A 265 -9.06 0.28 -3.46
C ALA A 265 -8.40 -0.36 -2.25
N GLU A 266 -8.85 0.02 -1.05
CA GLU A 266 -8.79 -0.89 0.06
C GLU A 266 -9.85 -1.96 -0.11
N VAL A 267 -9.46 -3.23 -0.04
CA VAL A 267 -10.33 -4.37 -0.33
C VAL A 267 -9.92 -5.60 0.47
N TYR A 268 -10.93 -6.37 0.85
CA TYR A 268 -10.82 -7.64 1.57
C TYR A 268 -11.76 -8.69 0.95
N TRP A 269 -11.77 -9.91 1.50
CA TRP A 269 -12.73 -11.00 1.20
C TRP A 269 -12.65 -11.52 -0.24
N ASP A 270 -11.46 -11.48 -0.85
CA ASP A 270 -11.22 -11.95 -2.22
C ASP A 270 -11.96 -11.16 -3.31
N LEU A 271 -12.29 -9.90 -3.04
CA LEU A 271 -13.01 -9.01 -3.95
C LEU A 271 -12.08 -8.12 -4.80
N GLU A 272 -10.75 -8.36 -4.74
CA GLU A 272 -9.74 -7.60 -5.48
C GLU A 272 -10.05 -7.60 -6.99
N TRP A 273 -10.30 -8.79 -7.55
CA TRP A 273 -10.62 -8.94 -8.97
C TRP A 273 -11.91 -8.22 -9.36
N GLU A 274 -12.94 -8.31 -8.53
CA GLU A 274 -14.21 -7.62 -8.75
C GLU A 274 -13.99 -6.09 -8.88
N LEU A 275 -13.26 -5.49 -7.94
CA LEU A 275 -13.00 -4.05 -7.99
C LEU A 275 -12.07 -3.67 -9.16
N GLN A 276 -11.10 -4.51 -9.54
CA GLN A 276 -10.30 -4.28 -10.75
C GLN A 276 -11.19 -4.25 -12.01
N GLN A 277 -12.19 -5.15 -12.12
CA GLN A 277 -13.14 -5.15 -13.24
C GLN A 277 -14.09 -3.94 -13.23
N GLN A 278 -14.34 -3.33 -12.06
CA GLN A 278 -15.11 -2.10 -11.95
C GLN A 278 -14.29 -0.83 -12.24
N GLY A 279 -13.00 -0.96 -12.57
CA GLY A 279 -12.16 0.11 -13.08
C GLY A 279 -11.11 0.66 -12.14
N PHE A 280 -10.90 0.06 -10.97
CA PHE A 280 -9.78 0.40 -10.09
C PHE A 280 -8.45 0.07 -10.75
N ASP A 281 -7.52 1.00 -10.64
CA ASP A 281 -6.15 0.84 -11.16
C ASP A 281 -5.32 -0.08 -10.26
N TYR A 282 -5.58 -0.03 -8.94
CA TYR A 282 -4.90 -0.84 -7.95
C TYR A 282 -5.84 -1.30 -6.84
N THR A 283 -5.56 -2.49 -6.28
CA THR A 283 -6.29 -3.11 -5.17
C THR A 283 -5.31 -3.67 -4.15
N TYR A 284 -5.60 -3.54 -2.85
CA TYR A 284 -4.76 -4.09 -1.79
C TYR A 284 -4.55 -5.60 -1.94
N ASP A 285 -3.31 -6.08 -1.80
CA ASP A 285 -2.99 -7.50 -1.74
C ASP A 285 -2.93 -8.00 -0.30
N LYS A 286 -4.08 -7.96 0.35
CA LYS A 286 -4.22 -8.47 1.72
C LYS A 286 -3.96 -9.97 1.78
N ARG A 287 -4.31 -10.69 0.71
CA ARG A 287 -4.16 -12.14 0.62
C ARG A 287 -2.69 -12.58 0.66
N LEU A 288 -1.80 -11.93 -0.10
CA LEU A 288 -0.38 -12.23 -0.05
C LEU A 288 0.19 -11.89 1.33
N TYR A 289 -0.17 -10.71 1.87
CA TYR A 289 0.25 -10.29 3.20
C TYR A 289 -0.12 -11.34 4.27
N ASP A 290 -1.37 -11.81 4.32
CA ASP A 290 -1.83 -12.79 5.30
C ASP A 290 -1.12 -14.13 5.16
N ARG A 291 -0.93 -14.63 3.93
CA ARG A 291 -0.21 -15.88 3.66
C ARG A 291 1.26 -15.82 4.09
N LEU A 292 1.91 -14.68 3.86
CA LEU A 292 3.28 -14.49 4.33
C LEU A 292 3.33 -14.42 5.87
N ARG A 293 2.43 -13.66 6.49
CA ARG A 293 2.30 -13.58 7.95
C ARG A 293 2.11 -14.96 8.59
N GLU A 294 1.28 -15.79 7.99
CA GLU A 294 0.95 -17.13 8.45
C GLU A 294 1.96 -18.19 8.01
N ARG A 295 3.03 -17.79 7.30
CA ARG A 295 4.11 -18.66 6.80
C ARG A 295 3.61 -19.75 5.83
N GLN A 296 2.57 -19.45 5.08
CA GLN A 296 1.97 -20.36 4.12
C GLN A 296 2.67 -20.24 2.76
N VAL A 297 3.91 -20.71 2.65
CA VAL A 297 4.74 -20.56 1.45
C VAL A 297 4.08 -21.09 0.19
N HIS A 298 3.46 -22.29 0.27
CA HIS A 298 2.75 -22.88 -0.86
C HIS A 298 1.60 -21.99 -1.32
N ALA A 299 0.74 -21.55 -0.40
CA ALA A 299 -0.39 -20.68 -0.73
C ALA A 299 0.06 -19.30 -1.25
N ALA A 300 1.18 -18.74 -0.74
CA ALA A 300 1.77 -17.52 -1.26
C ALA A 300 2.28 -17.71 -2.71
N ARG A 301 2.93 -18.84 -3.01
CA ARG A 301 3.38 -19.19 -4.37
C ARG A 301 2.18 -19.39 -5.30
N GLU A 302 1.14 -20.12 -4.86
CA GLU A 302 -0.10 -20.28 -5.63
C GLU A 302 -0.77 -18.95 -5.98
N HIS A 303 -0.79 -17.99 -5.06
CA HIS A 303 -1.30 -16.66 -5.34
C HIS A 303 -0.52 -15.94 -6.45
N LEU A 304 0.79 -16.14 -6.51
CA LEU A 304 1.64 -15.55 -7.54
C LEU A 304 1.49 -16.23 -8.91
N TYR A 305 0.84 -17.40 -9.02
CA TYR A 305 0.48 -18.02 -10.30
C TYR A 305 -0.69 -17.34 -11.01
N ALA A 306 -1.46 -16.49 -10.33
CA ALA A 306 -2.51 -15.71 -10.99
C ALA A 306 -1.93 -14.89 -12.16
N GLY A 307 -2.73 -14.69 -13.20
CA GLY A 307 -2.28 -14.02 -14.43
C GLY A 307 -1.71 -12.62 -14.20
N ILE A 308 -0.79 -12.22 -15.07
CA ILE A 308 -0.12 -10.92 -14.96
C ILE A 308 -1.10 -9.74 -14.93
N ASP A 309 -2.26 -9.87 -15.60
CA ASP A 309 -3.31 -8.85 -15.59
C ASP A 309 -3.93 -8.62 -14.21
N TYR A 310 -3.97 -9.65 -13.37
CA TYR A 310 -4.34 -9.51 -11.97
C TYR A 310 -3.18 -8.96 -11.14
N GLN A 311 -1.98 -9.55 -11.29
CA GLN A 311 -0.81 -9.24 -10.48
C GLN A 311 -0.35 -7.78 -10.60
N LYS A 312 -0.41 -7.20 -11.82
CA LYS A 312 0.04 -5.81 -12.08
C LYS A 312 -0.83 -4.74 -11.41
N HIS A 313 -2.05 -5.09 -11.01
CA HIS A 313 -3.00 -4.22 -10.33
C HIS A 313 -2.98 -4.38 -8.79
N MET A 314 -2.11 -5.22 -8.25
CA MET A 314 -2.04 -5.44 -6.81
C MET A 314 -1.16 -4.39 -6.12
N VAL A 315 -1.56 -3.99 -4.92
CA VAL A 315 -0.77 -3.14 -4.01
C VAL A 315 -0.06 -4.01 -3.00
N ARG A 316 1.26 -4.07 -3.07
CA ARG A 316 2.12 -4.91 -2.24
C ARG A 316 2.56 -4.16 -0.99
N PHE A 317 2.22 -4.66 0.19
CA PHE A 317 2.61 -4.07 1.47
C PHE A 317 2.92 -5.14 2.53
N LEU A 318 3.67 -4.76 3.55
CA LEU A 318 3.91 -5.57 4.75
C LEU A 318 3.35 -4.91 6.01
N GLU A 319 2.99 -3.65 5.94
CA GLU A 319 2.30 -2.89 6.96
C GLU A 319 1.61 -1.68 6.34
N ASN A 320 0.62 -1.14 7.02
CA ASN A 320 -0.03 0.13 6.74
C ASN A 320 -0.51 0.75 8.07
N HIS A 321 -1.36 1.77 8.02
CA HIS A 321 -1.88 2.42 9.22
C HIS A 321 -2.86 1.56 10.03
N ASP A 322 -3.49 0.52 9.41
CA ASP A 322 -4.45 -0.38 10.05
C ASP A 322 -3.83 -1.69 10.54
N GLU A 323 -2.80 -2.17 9.83
CA GLU A 323 -2.12 -3.41 10.20
C GLU A 323 -1.08 -3.19 11.31
N ALA A 324 -0.73 -4.26 12.00
CA ALA A 324 0.40 -4.22 12.92
C ALA A 324 1.71 -3.99 12.16
N ARG A 325 2.70 -3.40 12.84
CA ARG A 325 4.00 -3.08 12.25
C ARG A 325 4.72 -4.35 11.77
N ALA A 326 5.35 -4.29 10.61
CA ALA A 326 6.04 -5.41 9.99
C ALA A 326 7.11 -6.02 10.93
N SER A 327 7.84 -5.17 11.65
CA SER A 327 8.85 -5.60 12.62
C SER A 327 8.31 -6.35 13.85
N VAL A 328 6.97 -6.38 14.02
CA VAL A 328 6.30 -7.18 15.05
C VAL A 328 5.79 -8.49 14.47
N ILE A 329 5.17 -8.42 13.29
CA ILE A 329 4.51 -9.55 12.65
C ILE A 329 5.50 -10.49 11.98
N PHE A 330 6.56 -9.95 11.37
CA PHE A 330 7.61 -10.70 10.69
C PHE A 330 8.92 -10.56 11.47
N PRO A 331 9.23 -11.48 12.39
CA PRO A 331 10.45 -11.35 13.18
C PRO A 331 11.73 -11.48 12.33
N HIS A 332 12.67 -10.55 12.53
CA HIS A 332 14.04 -10.58 11.98
C HIS A 332 14.13 -10.89 10.48
N GLU A 333 14.82 -12.00 10.13
CA GLU A 333 15.09 -12.37 8.74
C GLU A 333 13.81 -12.71 7.94
N MET A 334 12.75 -13.16 8.60
CA MET A 334 11.45 -13.39 7.96
C MET A 334 10.87 -12.10 7.36
N GLN A 335 11.06 -10.93 8.02
CA GLN A 335 10.65 -9.64 7.47
C GLN A 335 11.37 -9.34 6.15
N LYS A 336 12.68 -9.61 6.10
CA LYS A 336 13.47 -9.38 4.89
C LYS A 336 13.03 -10.30 3.75
N ALA A 337 12.79 -11.58 4.04
CA ALA A 337 12.27 -12.53 3.06
C ALA A 337 10.89 -12.11 2.54
N ALA A 338 9.95 -11.76 3.42
CA ALA A 338 8.63 -11.29 3.07
C ALA A 338 8.68 -10.00 2.23
N ALA A 339 9.58 -9.06 2.57
CA ALA A 339 9.77 -7.82 1.82
C ALA A 339 10.28 -8.10 0.39
N VAL A 340 11.25 -9.00 0.24
CA VAL A 340 11.76 -9.39 -1.09
C VAL A 340 10.63 -10.02 -1.92
N ILE A 341 9.84 -10.94 -1.35
CA ILE A 341 8.73 -11.58 -2.06
C ILE A 341 7.70 -10.52 -2.49
N SER A 342 7.28 -9.66 -1.58
CA SER A 342 6.19 -8.70 -1.83
C SER A 342 6.62 -7.59 -2.78
N TYR A 343 7.73 -6.90 -2.50
CA TYR A 343 8.08 -5.67 -3.22
C TYR A 343 8.76 -5.90 -4.57
N LEU A 344 9.31 -7.09 -4.81
CA LEU A 344 9.85 -7.45 -6.12
C LEU A 344 8.84 -8.21 -7.01
N ALA A 345 7.63 -8.49 -6.52
CA ALA A 345 6.51 -8.93 -7.34
C ALA A 345 5.92 -7.75 -8.15
N PRO A 346 5.13 -8.03 -9.21
CA PRO A 346 4.46 -6.98 -9.98
C PRO A 346 3.43 -6.20 -9.17
N GLY A 347 3.15 -4.96 -9.58
CA GLY A 347 2.16 -4.09 -8.97
C GLY A 347 2.75 -2.87 -8.28
N MET A 348 1.93 -2.14 -7.53
CA MET A 348 2.36 -0.98 -6.76
C MET A 348 3.01 -1.41 -5.44
N ARG A 349 4.15 -0.84 -5.12
CA ARG A 349 4.93 -1.13 -3.91
C ARG A 349 4.63 -0.10 -2.84
N PHE A 350 3.85 -0.49 -1.86
CA PHE A 350 3.35 0.40 -0.82
C PHE A 350 4.17 0.26 0.47
N PHE A 351 4.82 1.35 0.86
CA PHE A 351 5.58 1.48 2.11
C PHE A 351 4.90 2.46 3.07
N HIS A 352 4.99 2.16 4.36
CA HIS A 352 4.43 2.99 5.42
C HIS A 352 5.53 3.72 6.21
N GLN A 353 5.28 4.95 6.64
CA GLN A 353 6.21 5.76 7.43
C GLN A 353 6.64 5.03 8.71
N GLY A 354 7.95 4.95 8.92
CA GLY A 354 8.55 4.23 10.04
C GLY A 354 8.91 2.76 9.75
N GLN A 355 8.50 2.22 8.58
CA GLN A 355 8.83 0.86 8.18
C GLN A 355 10.34 0.67 7.97
N PHE A 356 11.00 1.64 7.37
CA PHE A 356 12.45 1.60 7.10
C PHE A 356 13.29 1.73 8.37
N GLU A 357 12.73 2.35 9.40
CA GLU A 357 13.34 2.47 10.72
C GLU A 357 13.10 1.25 11.60
N GLY A 358 12.29 0.30 11.13
CA GLY A 358 11.92 -0.89 11.89
C GLY A 358 11.04 -0.59 13.10
N LYS A 359 10.20 0.45 13.02
CA LYS A 359 9.28 0.82 14.10
C LYS A 359 8.33 -0.34 14.43
N ARG A 360 7.98 -0.46 15.70
CA ARG A 360 7.24 -1.60 16.25
C ARG A 360 5.86 -1.24 16.79
N ILE A 361 5.63 0.05 17.07
CA ILE A 361 4.38 0.51 17.68
C ILE A 361 3.49 1.08 16.57
N LYS A 362 2.29 0.50 16.42
CA LYS A 362 1.24 1.04 15.55
C LYS A 362 0.66 2.30 16.19
N ILE A 363 0.47 3.34 15.38
CA ILE A 363 -0.17 4.58 15.80
C ILE A 363 -1.59 4.57 15.27
N SER A 364 -2.59 4.65 16.16
CA SER A 364 -4.00 4.75 15.75
C SER A 364 -4.23 6.02 14.92
N PRO A 365 -5.06 5.98 13.85
CA PRO A 365 -5.44 7.16 13.06
C PRO A 365 -6.14 8.27 13.86
N HIS A 366 -6.57 7.97 15.09
CA HIS A 366 -7.14 8.95 16.02
C HIS A 366 -6.10 9.83 16.70
N LEU A 367 -4.81 9.43 16.68
CA LEU A 367 -3.72 10.10 17.37
C LEU A 367 -2.96 11.04 16.42
N VAL A 368 -2.50 12.17 16.97
CA VAL A 368 -1.64 13.12 16.26
C VAL A 368 -0.18 13.01 16.67
N ARG A 369 0.15 12.15 17.62
CA ARG A 369 1.51 11.93 18.12
C ARG A 369 1.83 10.45 18.17
N GLY A 370 3.05 10.09 17.82
CA GLY A 370 3.61 8.75 17.99
C GLY A 370 4.62 8.66 19.15
N PRO A 371 4.96 7.45 19.59
CA PRO A 371 6.02 7.24 20.57
C PRO A 371 7.39 7.44 19.92
N GLU A 372 8.38 7.80 20.74
CA GLU A 372 9.77 7.73 20.33
C GLU A 372 10.22 6.27 20.30
N GLU A 373 10.80 5.87 19.19
CA GLU A 373 11.37 4.54 19.00
C GLU A 373 12.75 4.64 18.36
N SER A 374 13.69 3.82 18.85
CA SER A 374 15.02 3.70 18.26
C SER A 374 14.95 3.08 16.86
N VAL A 375 15.87 3.50 16.01
CA VAL A 375 16.02 2.95 14.66
C VAL A 375 16.72 1.59 14.71
N ASP A 376 16.13 0.57 14.10
CA ASP A 376 16.80 -0.70 13.82
C ASP A 376 17.73 -0.52 12.60
N GLN A 377 19.03 -0.44 12.84
CA GLN A 377 20.02 -0.20 11.79
C GLN A 377 20.13 -1.37 10.80
N ASN A 378 19.83 -2.60 11.20
CA ASN A 378 19.85 -3.76 10.31
C ASN A 378 18.67 -3.70 9.32
N ILE A 379 17.48 -3.34 9.81
CA ILE A 379 16.29 -3.16 8.97
C ILE A 379 16.49 -1.96 8.03
N ARG A 380 17.05 -0.85 8.55
CA ARG A 380 17.34 0.33 7.72
C ARG A 380 18.32 0.01 6.59
N ALA A 381 19.42 -0.66 6.89
CA ALA A 381 20.41 -1.06 5.89
C ALA A 381 19.81 -2.01 4.84
N PHE A 382 18.99 -2.97 5.27
CA PHE A 382 18.29 -3.89 4.38
C PHE A 382 17.35 -3.14 3.41
N TYR A 383 16.50 -2.23 3.92
CA TYR A 383 15.59 -1.47 3.06
C TYR A 383 16.34 -0.53 2.10
N ALA A 384 17.48 0.03 2.51
CA ALA A 384 18.31 0.82 1.60
C ALA A 384 18.76 0.00 0.37
N GLY A 385 19.27 -1.22 0.59
CA GLY A 385 19.64 -2.14 -0.50
C GLY A 385 18.43 -2.62 -1.33
N LEU A 386 17.29 -2.89 -0.67
CA LEU A 386 16.07 -3.29 -1.37
C LEU A 386 15.55 -2.16 -2.27
N LEU A 387 15.52 -0.92 -1.80
CA LEU A 387 15.08 0.24 -2.58
C LEU A 387 15.98 0.47 -3.80
N GLU A 388 17.29 0.30 -3.66
CA GLU A 388 18.23 0.34 -4.79
C GLU A 388 17.92 -0.76 -5.82
N ALA A 389 17.61 -1.98 -5.39
CA ALA A 389 17.21 -3.06 -6.28
C ALA A 389 15.88 -2.77 -7.00
N LEU A 390 14.93 -2.12 -6.33
CA LEU A 390 13.62 -1.73 -6.87
C LEU A 390 13.71 -0.59 -7.89
N ASP A 391 14.72 0.28 -7.83
CA ASP A 391 14.95 1.36 -8.80
C ASP A 391 15.44 0.87 -10.16
N GLY A 392 15.83 -0.39 -10.26
CA GLY A 392 16.28 -0.98 -11.52
C GLY A 392 15.19 -0.90 -12.61
N GLU A 393 15.54 -0.38 -13.79
CA GLU A 393 14.61 -0.18 -14.92
C GLU A 393 13.80 -1.44 -15.24
N VAL A 394 14.44 -2.60 -15.25
CA VAL A 394 13.79 -3.87 -15.54
C VAL A 394 12.75 -4.28 -14.47
N VAL A 395 12.97 -3.93 -13.21
CA VAL A 395 12.02 -4.19 -12.11
C VAL A 395 10.86 -3.19 -12.14
N ARG A 396 11.15 -1.96 -12.58
CA ARG A 396 10.13 -0.90 -12.68
C ARG A 396 9.21 -1.10 -13.89
N ASN A 397 9.73 -1.55 -15.02
CA ASN A 397 9.02 -1.52 -16.31
C ASN A 397 9.09 -2.83 -17.10
N GLY A 398 9.79 -3.85 -16.61
CA GLY A 398 10.02 -5.11 -17.29
C GLY A 398 8.84 -6.10 -17.25
N ASP A 399 9.11 -7.24 -17.85
CA ASP A 399 8.21 -8.39 -17.84
C ASP A 399 8.64 -9.37 -16.75
N TRP A 400 7.69 -9.83 -15.97
CA TRP A 400 7.87 -10.72 -14.83
C TRP A 400 7.43 -12.14 -15.15
N ARG A 401 8.13 -13.13 -14.57
CA ARG A 401 7.70 -14.54 -14.62
C ARG A 401 8.04 -15.27 -13.34
N LEU A 402 7.10 -16.08 -12.84
CA LEU A 402 7.32 -16.99 -11.74
C LEU A 402 8.15 -18.19 -12.25
N LEU A 403 9.05 -18.71 -11.40
CA LEU A 403 9.90 -19.85 -11.69
C LEU A 403 9.59 -21.00 -10.74
N ALA A 404 9.64 -22.23 -11.24
CA ALA A 404 9.47 -23.43 -10.41
C ALA A 404 10.84 -23.98 -9.97
N GLY A 405 10.92 -24.44 -8.73
CA GLY A 405 12.07 -25.15 -8.20
C GLY A 405 11.87 -26.68 -8.30
N ASN A 406 12.90 -27.41 -8.75
CA ASN A 406 12.95 -28.85 -8.76
C ASN A 406 13.71 -29.38 -7.53
N SER A 407 13.39 -30.61 -7.07
CA SER A 407 14.13 -31.27 -5.99
C SER A 407 15.63 -31.31 -6.29
N ALA A 408 16.45 -30.98 -5.29
CA ALA A 408 17.91 -31.04 -5.42
C ALA A 408 18.44 -32.48 -5.57
N TRP A 409 17.77 -33.43 -4.95
CA TRP A 409 18.00 -34.89 -5.10
C TRP A 409 16.74 -35.68 -4.73
N GLN A 410 16.73 -36.95 -5.06
CA GLN A 410 15.60 -37.81 -4.74
C GLN A 410 15.35 -37.87 -3.21
N GLY A 411 14.10 -37.54 -2.81
CA GLY A 411 13.69 -37.50 -1.40
C GLY A 411 13.93 -36.16 -0.70
N ASN A 412 14.50 -35.15 -1.38
CA ASN A 412 14.52 -33.80 -0.90
C ASN A 412 13.29 -33.06 -1.41
N PHE A 413 12.43 -32.58 -0.52
CA PHE A 413 11.20 -31.81 -0.84
C PHE A 413 11.32 -30.36 -0.46
N THR A 414 12.49 -29.85 -0.07
CA THR A 414 12.68 -28.47 0.35
C THR A 414 12.62 -27.45 -0.80
N ASN A 415 12.55 -27.92 -2.06
CA ASN A 415 12.20 -27.07 -3.19
C ASN A 415 10.84 -26.40 -3.02
N GLU A 416 9.92 -27.00 -2.26
CA GLU A 416 8.59 -26.45 -1.97
C GLU A 416 8.64 -25.19 -1.08
N ASP A 417 9.75 -24.95 -0.38
CA ASP A 417 9.96 -23.79 0.47
C ASP A 417 10.37 -22.54 -0.30
N PHE A 418 10.70 -22.70 -1.59
CA PHE A 418 11.19 -21.60 -2.41
C PHE A 418 10.07 -20.86 -3.13
N ILE A 419 10.21 -19.53 -3.13
CA ILE A 419 9.54 -18.63 -4.07
C ILE A 419 10.63 -18.01 -4.94
N ALA A 420 10.54 -18.22 -6.26
CA ALA A 420 11.51 -17.71 -7.20
C ALA A 420 10.82 -17.10 -8.43
N TYR A 421 11.35 -15.99 -8.91
CA TYR A 421 10.85 -15.34 -10.11
C TYR A 421 11.93 -14.48 -10.78
N ALA A 422 11.67 -14.11 -12.01
CA ALA A 422 12.62 -13.38 -12.84
C ALA A 422 11.97 -12.16 -13.49
N TRP A 423 12.82 -11.19 -13.81
CA TRP A 423 12.47 -10.01 -14.57
C TRP A 423 13.35 -9.91 -15.82
N SER A 424 12.76 -9.52 -16.93
CA SER A 424 13.42 -9.25 -18.21
C SER A 424 12.97 -7.89 -18.76
N ALA A 425 13.74 -7.29 -19.66
CA ALA A 425 13.29 -6.11 -20.39
C ALA A 425 12.00 -6.43 -21.17
N PRO A 426 11.12 -5.44 -21.41
CA PRO A 426 9.86 -5.68 -22.10
C PRO A 426 10.05 -6.38 -23.45
N GLY A 427 9.34 -7.50 -23.64
CA GLY A 427 9.45 -8.32 -24.86
C GLY A 427 10.75 -9.08 -25.04
N SER A 428 11.61 -9.14 -24.02
CA SER A 428 12.86 -9.88 -24.04
C SER A 428 12.75 -11.19 -23.28
N ASP A 429 13.38 -12.25 -23.80
CA ASP A 429 13.54 -13.51 -23.09
C ASP A 429 14.80 -13.55 -22.20
N ILE A 430 15.62 -12.49 -22.24
CA ILE A 430 16.86 -12.43 -21.48
C ILE A 430 16.56 -11.95 -20.05
N ILE A 431 16.79 -12.84 -19.08
CA ILE A 431 16.62 -12.51 -17.67
C ILE A 431 17.75 -11.57 -17.22
N GLU A 432 17.37 -10.45 -16.63
CA GLU A 432 18.28 -9.45 -16.05
C GLU A 432 18.26 -9.45 -14.52
N ARG A 433 17.13 -9.87 -13.90
CA ARG A 433 17.01 -10.04 -12.45
C ARG A 433 16.43 -11.41 -12.14
N LEU A 434 17.00 -12.04 -11.14
CA LEU A 434 16.50 -13.29 -10.57
C LEU A 434 16.35 -13.10 -9.07
N VAL A 435 15.18 -13.40 -8.57
CA VAL A 435 14.84 -13.34 -7.14
C VAL A 435 14.61 -14.75 -6.66
N VAL A 436 15.27 -15.13 -5.57
CA VAL A 436 15.13 -16.46 -4.95
C VAL A 436 15.02 -16.29 -3.45
N VAL A 437 13.96 -16.81 -2.86
CA VAL A 437 13.69 -16.73 -1.43
C VAL A 437 13.38 -18.10 -0.87
N ASN A 438 14.11 -18.52 0.15
CA ASN A 438 13.71 -19.60 1.03
C ASN A 438 12.76 -19.04 2.09
N TYR A 439 11.47 -19.35 2.00
CA TYR A 439 10.47 -18.87 2.95
C TYR A 439 10.12 -19.94 3.99
N ALA A 440 11.13 -20.52 4.61
CA ALA A 440 11.02 -21.55 5.64
C ALA A 440 12.00 -21.32 6.80
N PRO A 441 11.73 -21.87 8.00
CA PRO A 441 12.58 -21.73 9.18
C PRO A 441 13.79 -22.67 9.21
N HIS A 442 14.14 -23.31 8.09
CA HIS A 442 15.24 -24.25 7.97
C HIS A 442 16.00 -24.06 6.66
N HIS A 443 17.15 -24.72 6.54
CA HIS A 443 17.91 -24.78 5.30
C HIS A 443 17.15 -25.55 4.23
N SER A 444 17.12 -25.00 3.02
CA SER A 444 16.42 -25.60 1.88
C SER A 444 17.29 -25.56 0.63
N GLN A 445 17.12 -26.55 -0.26
CA GLN A 445 17.87 -26.69 -1.50
C GLN A 445 16.94 -27.01 -2.66
N CYS A 446 17.26 -26.44 -3.83
CA CYS A 446 16.55 -26.77 -5.06
C CYS A 446 17.42 -26.51 -6.29
N TYR A 447 16.95 -27.00 -7.44
CA TYR A 447 17.39 -26.54 -8.75
C TYR A 447 16.29 -25.66 -9.35
N ILE A 448 16.66 -24.47 -9.83
CA ILE A 448 15.74 -23.57 -10.52
C ILE A 448 16.17 -23.49 -11.98
N PRO A 449 15.43 -24.12 -12.93
CA PRO A 449 15.68 -23.99 -14.35
C PRO A 449 15.50 -22.53 -14.79
N ILE A 450 16.58 -21.92 -15.31
CA ILE A 450 16.56 -20.53 -15.72
C ILE A 450 16.42 -20.47 -17.25
N PRO A 451 15.32 -19.92 -17.80
CA PRO A 451 15.13 -19.75 -19.22
C PRO A 451 16.02 -18.60 -19.75
N LEU A 452 17.24 -18.91 -20.10
CA LEU A 452 18.24 -17.94 -20.57
C LEU A 452 18.07 -17.51 -22.05
N GLY A 453 17.01 -17.97 -22.74
CA GLY A 453 16.76 -17.61 -24.14
C GLY A 453 17.95 -17.88 -25.03
N ASN A 454 18.27 -16.94 -25.92
CA ASN A 454 19.41 -17.02 -26.83
C ASN A 454 20.74 -16.54 -26.20
N TYR A 455 20.90 -16.69 -24.88
CA TYR A 455 22.15 -16.36 -24.20
C TYR A 455 23.30 -17.21 -24.74
N GLN A 456 24.20 -16.56 -25.49
CA GLN A 456 25.25 -17.28 -26.28
C GLN A 456 26.54 -17.58 -25.50
N GLN A 457 26.67 -17.04 -24.29
CA GLN A 457 27.90 -17.20 -23.51
C GLN A 457 27.79 -18.42 -22.58
N ASN A 458 28.92 -19.07 -22.35
CA ASN A 458 29.00 -20.24 -21.50
C ASN A 458 28.94 -19.92 -19.99
N VAL A 459 29.24 -18.66 -19.62
CA VAL A 459 29.32 -18.22 -18.21
C VAL A 459 28.39 -17.05 -17.97
N VAL A 460 27.53 -17.19 -16.95
CA VAL A 460 26.67 -16.13 -16.42
C VAL A 460 27.25 -15.65 -15.10
N VAL A 461 27.38 -14.35 -14.95
CA VAL A 461 27.77 -13.70 -13.69
C VAL A 461 26.51 -13.28 -12.95
N LEU A 462 26.36 -13.75 -11.72
CA LEU A 462 25.25 -13.44 -10.81
C LEU A 462 25.80 -12.52 -9.69
N LYS A 463 25.38 -11.26 -9.68
CA LYS A 463 25.73 -10.31 -8.60
C LYS A 463 24.55 -10.19 -7.65
N ASP A 464 24.75 -10.59 -6.40
CA ASP A 464 23.72 -10.45 -5.37
C ASP A 464 23.63 -8.97 -4.92
N GLN A 465 22.45 -8.39 -5.00
CA GLN A 465 22.22 -6.97 -4.65
C GLN A 465 21.97 -6.74 -3.15
N LEU A 466 21.77 -7.81 -2.38
CA LEU A 466 21.64 -7.74 -0.92
C LEU A 466 22.98 -8.00 -0.21
N SER A 467 24.00 -8.40 -0.96
CA SER A 467 25.36 -8.65 -0.47
C SER A 467 26.37 -8.38 -1.59
N ASP A 468 27.64 -8.27 -1.24
CA ASP A 468 28.72 -8.08 -2.22
C ASP A 468 29.13 -9.38 -2.93
N ARG A 469 28.37 -10.46 -2.84
CA ARG A 469 28.72 -11.77 -3.39
C ARG A 469 28.48 -11.81 -4.89
N ILE A 470 29.49 -12.37 -5.58
CA ILE A 470 29.45 -12.60 -7.03
C ILE A 470 29.64 -14.08 -7.28
N TYR A 471 28.83 -14.64 -8.14
CA TYR A 471 28.90 -16.04 -8.53
C TYR A 471 29.04 -16.14 -10.04
N GLU A 472 29.89 -17.05 -10.50
CA GLU A 472 29.99 -17.45 -11.89
C GLU A 472 29.35 -18.83 -12.05
N ARG A 473 28.47 -18.97 -13.04
CA ARG A 473 27.74 -20.21 -13.31
C ARG A 473 27.77 -20.54 -14.78
N ASN A 474 27.79 -21.85 -15.07
CA ASN A 474 27.69 -22.34 -16.43
C ASN A 474 26.25 -22.16 -16.94
N ALA A 475 26.07 -21.50 -18.09
CA ALA A 475 24.75 -21.21 -18.65
C ALA A 475 23.93 -22.47 -18.99
N TRP A 476 24.61 -23.55 -19.44
CA TRP A 476 23.95 -24.82 -19.74
C TRP A 476 23.41 -25.48 -18.47
N GLN A 477 24.22 -25.52 -17.41
CA GLN A 477 23.79 -26.05 -16.12
C GLN A 477 22.64 -25.24 -15.49
N MET A 478 22.61 -23.91 -15.71
CA MET A 478 21.49 -23.08 -15.25
C MET A 478 20.19 -23.37 -16.01
N ARG A 479 20.24 -23.89 -17.24
CA ARG A 479 19.06 -24.34 -17.98
C ARG A 479 18.59 -25.71 -17.53
N ASP A 480 19.52 -26.67 -17.44
CA ASP A 480 19.25 -28.08 -17.10
C ASP A 480 20.43 -28.68 -16.33
N PRO A 481 20.26 -29.14 -15.10
CA PRO A 481 19.00 -29.26 -14.32
C PRO A 481 18.47 -27.95 -13.73
N GLY A 482 19.19 -26.83 -13.82
CA GLY A 482 18.85 -25.53 -13.26
C GLY A 482 19.97 -24.93 -12.42
N LEU A 483 19.81 -23.71 -11.98
CA LEU A 483 20.67 -23.09 -10.97
C LEU A 483 20.48 -23.81 -9.63
N TYR A 484 21.54 -24.46 -9.13
CA TYR A 484 21.53 -24.99 -7.78
C TYR A 484 21.53 -23.83 -6.77
N VAL A 485 20.57 -23.89 -5.84
CA VAL A 485 20.41 -22.92 -4.77
C VAL A 485 20.34 -23.65 -3.44
N GLU A 486 21.11 -23.18 -2.46
CA GLU A 486 21.04 -23.57 -1.06
C GLU A 486 20.98 -22.31 -0.21
N LEU A 487 19.87 -22.12 0.53
CA LEU A 487 19.64 -20.97 1.36
C LEU A 487 19.30 -21.38 2.79
N GLY A 488 19.81 -20.60 3.73
CA GLY A 488 19.45 -20.71 5.14
C GLY A 488 18.01 -20.27 5.42
N PRO A 489 17.56 -20.37 6.68
CA PRO A 489 16.24 -19.96 7.10
C PRO A 489 15.94 -18.49 6.72
N TRP A 490 14.81 -18.24 6.05
CA TRP A 490 14.34 -16.91 5.66
C TRP A 490 15.35 -16.11 4.83
N GLN A 491 16.27 -16.77 4.15
CA GLN A 491 17.28 -16.11 3.33
C GLN A 491 16.72 -15.78 1.95
N ALA A 492 17.05 -14.59 1.47
CA ALA A 492 16.71 -14.12 0.14
C ALA A 492 17.96 -13.69 -0.63
N GLN A 493 17.91 -13.81 -1.95
CA GLN A 493 18.92 -13.31 -2.89
C GLN A 493 18.24 -12.60 -4.05
N ILE A 494 18.81 -11.46 -4.45
CA ILE A 494 18.38 -10.67 -5.60
C ILE A 494 19.57 -10.57 -6.56
N PHE A 495 19.57 -11.38 -7.60
CA PHE A 495 20.66 -11.41 -8.54
C PHE A 495 20.45 -10.47 -9.71
N LYS A 496 21.44 -9.64 -10.01
CA LYS A 496 21.63 -9.05 -11.32
C LYS A 496 22.43 -10.01 -12.17
N LEU A 497 21.90 -10.37 -13.35
CA LEU A 497 22.57 -11.25 -14.30
C LEU A 497 23.34 -10.40 -15.31
N GLU A 498 24.61 -10.71 -15.50
CA GLU A 498 25.48 -10.03 -16.48
C GLU A 498 26.22 -11.06 -17.34
N SER A 499 26.55 -10.66 -18.56
CA SER A 499 27.47 -11.47 -19.36
C SER A 499 28.91 -11.28 -18.87
N ALA A 500 29.74 -12.31 -19.02
CA ALA A 500 31.15 -12.23 -18.64
C ALA A 500 31.87 -11.07 -19.34
N LEU A 501 31.52 -10.74 -20.59
CA LEU A 501 32.08 -9.61 -21.34
C LEU A 501 31.66 -8.25 -20.73
N GLN A 502 30.41 -8.10 -20.31
CA GLN A 502 29.93 -6.87 -19.65
C GLN A 502 30.62 -6.64 -18.31
N SER A 503 30.84 -7.71 -17.53
CA SER A 503 31.53 -7.64 -16.24
C SER A 503 33.02 -7.25 -16.38
N GLN A 504 33.70 -7.65 -17.45
CA GLN A 504 35.08 -7.26 -17.72
C GLN A 504 35.19 -5.80 -18.17
N ALA A 505 34.26 -5.31 -18.99
CA ALA A 505 34.22 -3.92 -19.44
C ALA A 505 34.04 -2.93 -18.28
N GLN A 506 33.19 -3.29 -17.29
CA GLN A 506 33.00 -2.46 -16.10
C GLN A 506 34.25 -2.42 -15.20
N LYS A 507 34.98 -3.53 -15.06
CA LYS A 507 36.26 -3.56 -14.30
C LYS A 507 37.34 -2.68 -14.95
N GLN A 508 37.37 -2.57 -16.27
CA GLN A 508 38.32 -1.72 -16.97
C GLN A 508 38.00 -0.23 -16.86
N THR A 509 36.73 0.17 -16.84
CA THR A 509 36.33 1.58 -16.66
C THR A 509 36.58 2.09 -15.25
N VAL A 510 36.42 1.26 -14.21
CA VAL A 510 36.73 1.63 -12.82
C VAL A 510 38.23 1.64 -12.53
N GLY A 511 39.02 0.79 -13.20
CA GLY A 511 40.49 0.75 -13.09
C GLY A 511 41.25 1.84 -13.86
N GLY A 512 40.59 2.51 -14.83
CA GLY A 512 41.20 3.52 -15.67
C GLY A 512 41.22 4.96 -15.14
N SER A 513 40.54 5.24 -14.01
CA SER A 513 40.45 6.60 -13.43
C SER A 513 41.54 6.93 -12.40
N ASN A 514 42.45 6.00 -12.06
CA ASN A 514 43.51 6.20 -11.05
C ASN A 514 44.94 6.33 -11.63
N GLY A 515 45.06 6.83 -12.81
CA GLY A 515 46.39 6.99 -13.41
C GLY A 515 46.49 8.24 -14.28
N HIS A 516 46.59 9.43 -13.67
CA HIS A 516 47.37 10.57 -14.18
C HIS A 516 47.27 11.74 -13.19
N GLY A 517 48.20 11.75 -12.26
CA GLY A 517 48.47 12.89 -11.39
C GLY A 517 49.96 12.89 -11.11
N ARG A 518 50.74 13.50 -12.01
CA ARG A 518 52.07 14.02 -11.70
C ARG A 518 52.02 15.53 -11.73
#